data_9a87c7c7e058481d09ef94e0a83e250a
#
_entry.id   9a87c7c7e058481d09ef94e0a83e250a
#
_cell.length_a   1.000
_cell.length_b   1.000
_cell.length_c   1.000
_cell.angle_alpha   90.00
_cell.angle_beta   90.00
_cell.angle_gamma   90.00
#
_symmetry.space_group_name_H-M   'P 1'
#
loop_
_entity.id
_entity.type
_entity.pdbx_description
1 polymer ?
#
loop_
_entity_poly.entity_id
_entity_poly.type
_entity_poly.pdbx_seq_one_letter_code
_entity_poly.pdbx_strand_id
1 'polypeptide(L)'
;VPDIIACAVTVIRDTLVFLDENYQPTRDIIHWLDARKCVFDDPFPLWKEAVFELIGMGKGTRIAYRTSKVNWVRQKQPKVWARTKKIVCLPAYINYRMTGRLADTPASTIAHIPMDYKKKRWMKENDLTRCFFDVPQERLYELIPSGEVLGCITKEAAALTGAPEGLPLIATGADKACETLGLSVASPDKASISFGTSSTIEMYTEQYFEPQAFLPSYPSVINKAWNPEIQVFRGFWMLSWFIKEFGDKDKEEAEKLGVSPEEILNKKAAQVPAGCQGLMLQPYWTPDVLKPDSYGAIIGFSDYHTKYHIYRAIIEGICL
;
A
#
# COMPACT_ATOMS: atom_id res chain seq x y z
N VAL A 1 -21.38 -22.50 12.54
CA VAL A 1 -21.35 -22.97 11.15
C VAL A 1 -20.43 -24.18 11.14
N PRO A 2 -20.98 -25.42 11.02
CA PRO A 2 -20.22 -26.66 11.26
C PRO A 2 -19.16 -26.96 10.18
N ASP A 3 -19.18 -26.26 9.06
CA ASP A 3 -18.34 -26.57 7.90
C ASP A 3 -17.12 -25.65 7.72
N ILE A 4 -16.89 -24.70 8.64
CA ILE A 4 -15.70 -23.84 8.61
C ILE A 4 -14.54 -24.59 9.24
N ILE A 5 -13.48 -24.86 8.43
CA ILE A 5 -12.30 -25.62 8.85
C ILE A 5 -11.09 -24.73 9.19
N ALA A 6 -11.09 -23.48 8.76
CA ALA A 6 -10.04 -22.50 9.04
C ALA A 6 -10.56 -21.08 8.82
N CYS A 7 -9.85 -20.08 9.36
CA CYS A 7 -10.05 -18.67 9.07
C CYS A 7 -8.72 -18.00 8.74
N ALA A 8 -8.81 -16.78 8.22
CA ALA A 8 -7.66 -15.96 7.87
C ALA A 8 -8.00 -14.48 8.08
N VAL A 9 -6.98 -13.68 8.34
CA VAL A 9 -7.10 -12.21 8.49
C VAL A 9 -6.34 -11.55 7.35
N THR A 10 -7.03 -10.69 6.62
CA THR A 10 -6.40 -9.75 5.70
C THR A 10 -6.75 -8.33 6.09
N VAL A 11 -5.79 -7.42 6.01
CA VAL A 11 -5.93 -6.02 6.43
C VAL A 11 -5.12 -5.12 5.48
N ILE A 12 -5.48 -3.84 5.49
CA ILE A 12 -4.76 -2.79 4.77
C ILE A 12 -3.29 -2.70 5.18
N ARG A 13 -2.45 -2.34 4.22
CA ARG A 13 -1.00 -2.12 4.38
C ARG A 13 -0.68 -0.89 5.24
N ASP A 14 0.56 -0.75 5.67
CA ASP A 14 1.19 0.42 6.31
C ASP A 14 0.37 1.03 7.47
N THR A 15 -0.27 0.18 8.25
CA THR A 15 -1.01 0.56 9.46
C THR A 15 -0.34 -0.08 10.67
N LEU A 16 0.22 0.75 11.56
CA LEU A 16 1.08 0.31 12.64
C LEU A 16 0.43 0.45 14.02
N VAL A 17 0.67 -0.54 14.87
CA VAL A 17 0.28 -0.61 16.27
C VAL A 17 1.54 -0.65 17.14
N PHE A 18 1.58 0.19 18.17
CA PHE A 18 2.68 0.29 19.13
C PHE A 18 2.22 -0.32 20.45
N LEU A 19 2.90 -1.36 20.92
CA LEU A 19 2.48 -2.17 22.07
C LEU A 19 3.47 -2.07 23.22
N ASP A 20 2.97 -2.10 24.46
CA ASP A 20 3.77 -2.19 25.69
C ASP A 20 4.21 -3.65 25.99
N GLU A 21 4.77 -3.87 27.18
CA GLU A 21 5.20 -5.21 27.64
C GLU A 21 4.06 -6.23 27.80
N ASN A 22 2.83 -5.78 27.97
CA ASN A 22 1.62 -6.61 28.08
C ASN A 22 0.87 -6.73 26.74
N TYR A 23 1.50 -6.27 25.65
CA TYR A 23 0.93 -6.20 24.31
C TYR A 23 -0.37 -5.35 24.24
N GLN A 24 -0.48 -4.33 25.12
CA GLN A 24 -1.54 -3.35 25.04
C GLN A 24 -1.10 -2.15 24.20
N PRO A 25 -1.98 -1.55 23.37
CA PRO A 25 -1.66 -0.38 22.60
C PRO A 25 -1.22 0.78 23.48
N THR A 26 -0.05 1.37 23.19
CA THR A 26 0.49 2.53 23.89
C THR A 26 -0.09 3.85 23.38
N ARG A 27 -0.75 3.81 22.24
CA ARG A 27 -1.42 4.92 21.54
C ARG A 27 -2.43 4.37 20.53
N ASP A 28 -3.27 5.25 19.97
CA ASP A 28 -4.11 4.94 18.82
C ASP A 28 -3.28 4.52 17.61
N ILE A 29 -3.84 3.66 16.76
CA ILE A 29 -3.18 3.21 15.53
C ILE A 29 -2.90 4.38 14.58
N ILE A 30 -1.83 4.25 13.79
CA ILE A 30 -1.53 5.20 12.72
C ILE A 30 -1.91 4.55 11.39
N HIS A 31 -2.96 5.09 10.78
CA HIS A 31 -3.50 4.61 9.52
C HIS A 31 -2.58 4.95 8.34
N TRP A 32 -2.63 4.18 7.27
CA TRP A 32 -1.79 4.38 6.08
C TRP A 32 -1.97 5.76 5.40
N LEU A 33 -3.16 6.35 5.46
CA LEU A 33 -3.44 7.71 4.94
C LEU A 33 -2.85 8.84 5.79
N ASP A 34 -2.29 8.54 6.95
CA ASP A 34 -1.73 9.56 7.81
C ASP A 34 -0.51 10.22 7.16
N ALA A 35 -0.63 11.49 6.85
CA ALA A 35 0.36 12.27 6.11
C ALA A 35 1.41 12.96 6.99
N ARG A 36 1.43 12.69 8.33
CA ARG A 36 2.43 13.29 9.22
C ARG A 36 3.83 12.87 8.87
N LYS A 37 4.78 13.82 9.00
CA LYS A 37 6.19 13.62 8.67
C LYS A 37 7.05 14.00 9.86
N CYS A 38 8.14 13.26 10.08
CA CYS A 38 9.17 13.68 11.00
C CYS A 38 10.21 14.59 10.33
N VAL A 39 11.09 15.18 11.10
CA VAL A 39 12.25 15.93 10.60
C VAL A 39 13.39 14.95 10.36
N PHE A 40 14.16 15.14 9.31
CA PHE A 40 15.41 14.41 9.11
C PHE A 40 16.51 15.14 9.91
N ASP A 41 16.59 14.84 11.20
CA ASP A 41 17.50 15.46 12.17
C ASP A 41 18.60 14.49 12.67
N ASP A 42 18.52 13.21 12.29
CA ASP A 42 19.49 12.18 12.58
C ASP A 42 20.06 11.65 11.25
N PRO A 43 21.16 12.22 10.78
CA PRO A 43 21.71 11.88 9.48
C PRO A 43 22.16 10.42 9.45
N PHE A 44 22.01 9.79 8.29
CA PHE A 44 22.55 8.45 8.09
C PHE A 44 24.07 8.45 8.27
N PRO A 45 24.69 7.30 8.62
CA PRO A 45 26.15 7.19 8.60
C PRO A 45 26.71 7.73 7.28
N LEU A 46 27.74 8.56 7.34
CA LEU A 46 28.29 9.30 6.18
C LEU A 46 28.53 8.43 4.95
N TRP A 47 29.00 7.19 5.14
CA TRP A 47 29.23 6.28 4.05
C TRP A 47 27.93 5.83 3.37
N LYS A 48 26.81 5.70 4.12
CA LYS A 48 25.49 5.38 3.54
C LYS A 48 24.96 6.58 2.77
N GLU A 49 25.07 7.77 3.32
CA GLU A 49 24.68 8.99 2.60
C GLU A 49 25.46 9.14 1.27
N ALA A 50 26.78 8.94 1.29
CA ALA A 50 27.60 8.98 0.08
C ALA A 50 27.14 7.95 -0.96
N VAL A 51 26.80 6.72 -0.54
CA VAL A 51 26.26 5.69 -1.44
C VAL A 51 24.92 6.14 -2.02
N PHE A 52 24.00 6.65 -1.22
CA PHE A 52 22.68 7.09 -1.70
C PHE A 52 22.78 8.29 -2.65
N GLU A 53 23.66 9.24 -2.40
CA GLU A 53 23.88 10.37 -3.30
C GLU A 53 24.52 9.89 -4.63
N LEU A 54 25.49 8.98 -4.58
CA LEU A 54 26.17 8.43 -5.78
C LEU A 54 25.19 7.73 -6.73
N ILE A 55 24.19 7.03 -6.18
CA ILE A 55 23.17 6.32 -6.97
C ILE A 55 21.94 7.20 -7.27
N GLY A 56 21.99 8.50 -6.95
CA GLY A 56 20.90 9.46 -7.22
C GLY A 56 19.67 9.31 -6.32
N MET A 57 19.78 8.61 -5.19
CA MET A 57 18.66 8.31 -4.29
C MET A 57 18.63 9.13 -3.00
N GLY A 58 19.57 10.05 -2.79
CA GLY A 58 19.68 10.81 -1.55
C GLY A 58 18.40 11.54 -1.15
N LYS A 59 17.68 12.14 -2.11
CA LYS A 59 16.39 12.78 -1.86
C LYS A 59 15.30 11.77 -1.47
N GLY A 60 15.21 10.65 -2.21
CA GLY A 60 14.22 9.60 -1.97
C GLY A 60 14.38 8.95 -0.59
N THR A 61 15.62 8.70 -0.17
CA THR A 61 15.91 8.10 1.14
C THR A 61 15.51 9.00 2.31
N ARG A 62 15.75 10.31 2.19
CA ARG A 62 15.30 11.31 3.18
C ARG A 62 13.77 11.41 3.24
N ILE A 63 13.09 11.25 2.10
CA ILE A 63 11.63 11.19 2.06
C ILE A 63 11.13 9.92 2.77
N ALA A 64 11.71 8.75 2.49
CA ALA A 64 11.36 7.49 3.15
C ALA A 64 11.54 7.58 4.68
N TYR A 65 12.65 8.15 5.15
CA TYR A 65 12.86 8.39 6.57
C TYR A 65 11.77 9.30 7.17
N ARG A 66 11.48 10.43 6.51
CA ARG A 66 10.53 11.44 7.01
C ARG A 66 9.10 10.97 7.01
N THR A 67 8.71 10.08 6.11
CA THR A 67 7.36 9.52 6.01
C THR A 67 7.15 8.31 6.92
N SER A 68 8.23 7.74 7.48
CA SER A 68 8.14 6.64 8.43
C SER A 68 7.38 7.04 9.69
N LYS A 69 6.27 6.36 9.93
CA LYS A 69 5.45 6.56 11.14
C LYS A 69 6.20 6.18 12.41
N VAL A 70 7.09 5.21 12.32
CA VAL A 70 7.96 4.78 13.43
C VAL A 70 8.89 5.92 13.83
N ASN A 71 9.59 6.52 12.87
CA ASN A 71 10.50 7.65 13.13
C ASN A 71 9.72 8.86 13.68
N TRP A 72 8.51 9.09 13.17
CA TRP A 72 7.66 10.16 13.69
C TRP A 72 7.28 9.93 15.16
N VAL A 73 6.87 8.71 15.55
CA VAL A 73 6.53 8.40 16.95
C VAL A 73 7.76 8.52 17.83
N ARG A 74 8.92 8.00 17.39
CA ARG A 74 10.20 8.14 18.12
C ARG A 74 10.51 9.60 18.41
N GLN A 75 10.39 10.49 17.41
CA GLN A 75 10.76 11.89 17.52
C GLN A 75 9.71 12.74 18.24
N LYS A 76 8.42 12.56 17.90
CA LYS A 76 7.34 13.44 18.37
C LYS A 76 6.62 12.94 19.61
N GLN A 77 6.76 11.66 19.94
CA GLN A 77 6.12 11.04 21.10
C GLN A 77 7.11 10.20 21.95
N PRO A 78 8.17 10.80 22.52
CA PRO A 78 9.22 10.06 23.23
C PRO A 78 8.70 9.26 24.43
N LYS A 79 7.65 9.72 25.10
CA LYS A 79 7.01 8.98 26.20
C LYS A 79 6.30 7.70 25.70
N VAL A 80 5.63 7.77 24.55
CA VAL A 80 5.03 6.61 23.88
C VAL A 80 6.12 5.66 23.44
N TRP A 81 7.16 6.18 22.78
CA TRP A 81 8.31 5.39 22.33
C TRP A 81 9.00 4.63 23.46
N ALA A 82 9.21 5.25 24.61
CA ALA A 82 9.83 4.62 25.77
C ALA A 82 9.01 3.45 26.33
N ARG A 83 7.69 3.57 26.32
CA ARG A 83 6.76 2.50 26.76
C ARG A 83 6.60 1.40 25.72
N THR A 84 6.86 1.68 24.43
CA THR A 84 6.66 0.71 23.35
C THR A 84 7.71 -0.39 23.40
N LYS A 85 7.26 -1.64 23.47
CA LYS A 85 8.10 -2.84 23.46
C LYS A 85 7.97 -3.62 22.15
N LYS A 86 6.83 -3.51 21.46
CA LYS A 86 6.61 -4.12 20.14
C LYS A 86 6.02 -3.11 19.17
N ILE A 87 6.44 -3.19 17.91
CA ILE A 87 5.91 -2.41 16.80
C ILE A 87 5.46 -3.42 15.76
N VAL A 88 4.18 -3.43 15.47
CA VAL A 88 3.55 -4.48 14.67
C VAL A 88 2.65 -3.87 13.60
N CYS A 89 2.50 -4.56 12.47
CA CYS A 89 1.44 -4.26 11.53
C CYS A 89 0.07 -4.65 12.14
N LEU A 90 -0.98 -3.96 11.75
CA LEU A 90 -2.33 -4.18 12.29
C LEU A 90 -2.76 -5.66 12.20
N PRO A 91 -2.52 -6.40 11.08
CA PRO A 91 -2.90 -7.81 11.03
C PRO A 91 -2.17 -8.66 12.07
N ALA A 92 -0.89 -8.42 12.35
CA ALA A 92 -0.17 -9.13 13.41
C ALA A 92 -0.79 -8.89 14.80
N TYR A 93 -1.30 -7.68 15.07
CA TYR A 93 -2.01 -7.40 16.31
C TYR A 93 -3.36 -8.12 16.37
N ILE A 94 -4.12 -8.16 15.27
CA ILE A 94 -5.38 -8.92 15.21
C ILE A 94 -5.10 -10.41 15.39
N ASN A 95 -4.09 -10.97 14.73
CA ASN A 95 -3.67 -12.37 14.89
C ASN A 95 -3.36 -12.69 16.36
N TYR A 96 -2.63 -11.79 17.04
CA TYR A 96 -2.37 -11.93 18.47
C TYR A 96 -3.66 -11.94 19.29
N ARG A 97 -4.60 -11.04 19.03
CA ARG A 97 -5.88 -10.97 19.75
C ARG A 97 -6.75 -12.21 19.51
N MET A 98 -6.59 -12.88 18.37
CA MET A 98 -7.33 -14.10 18.04
C MET A 98 -6.68 -15.38 18.56
N THR A 99 -5.33 -15.42 18.57
CA THR A 99 -4.59 -16.68 18.81
C THR A 99 -3.68 -16.67 20.05
N GLY A 100 -3.43 -15.50 20.64
CA GLY A 100 -2.42 -15.31 21.69
C GLY A 100 -0.98 -15.27 21.17
N ARG A 101 -0.72 -15.48 19.86
CA ARG A 101 0.62 -15.48 19.25
C ARG A 101 0.85 -14.21 18.45
N LEU A 102 1.90 -13.47 18.81
CA LEU A 102 2.28 -12.23 18.09
C LEU A 102 3.14 -12.58 16.87
N ALA A 103 2.49 -12.97 15.79
CA ALA A 103 3.13 -13.41 14.56
C ALA A 103 2.31 -12.98 13.33
N ASP A 104 2.99 -12.90 12.19
CA ASP A 104 2.35 -12.69 10.88
C ASP A 104 3.26 -13.18 9.75
N THR A 105 2.79 -13.07 8.50
CA THR A 105 3.54 -13.46 7.31
C THR A 105 4.23 -12.25 6.66
N PRO A 106 5.35 -12.47 5.95
CA PRO A 106 5.96 -11.44 5.12
C PRO A 106 5.01 -10.81 4.10
N ALA A 107 4.03 -11.56 3.59
CA ALA A 107 3.03 -11.07 2.63
C ALA A 107 2.01 -10.09 3.23
N SER A 108 1.86 -10.10 4.55
CA SER A 108 1.02 -9.16 5.31
C SER A 108 1.83 -8.01 5.91
N THR A 109 3.14 -8.20 6.11
CA THR A 109 4.06 -7.25 6.75
C THR A 109 4.57 -6.21 5.74
N ILE A 110 3.65 -5.39 5.20
CA ILE A 110 3.96 -4.37 4.22
C ILE A 110 3.72 -2.99 4.85
N ALA A 111 4.81 -2.32 5.24
CA ALA A 111 4.80 -1.02 5.89
C ALA A 111 6.17 -0.34 5.82
N HIS A 112 6.25 0.91 6.29
CA HIS A 112 7.51 1.62 6.52
C HIS A 112 8.22 1.05 7.78
N ILE A 113 8.67 -0.21 7.68
CA ILE A 113 9.27 -1.04 8.72
C ILE A 113 10.45 -1.83 8.10
N PRO A 114 11.47 -2.25 8.88
CA PRO A 114 12.70 -2.85 8.33
C PRO A 114 12.50 -4.29 7.80
N MET A 115 11.74 -4.44 6.72
CA MET A 115 11.45 -5.71 6.06
C MET A 115 12.27 -5.90 4.79
N ASP A 116 13.04 -6.98 4.70
CA ASP A 116 13.71 -7.45 3.48
C ASP A 116 12.72 -8.30 2.67
N TYR A 117 11.98 -7.65 1.77
CA TYR A 117 10.94 -8.31 0.96
C TYR A 117 11.51 -9.36 0.00
N LYS A 118 12.76 -9.17 -0.47
CA LYS A 118 13.44 -10.16 -1.32
C LYS A 118 13.69 -11.46 -0.57
N LYS A 119 14.19 -11.36 0.67
CA LYS A 119 14.53 -12.52 1.51
C LYS A 119 13.39 -12.94 2.44
N LYS A 120 12.27 -12.22 2.43
CA LYS A 120 11.09 -12.46 3.26
C LYS A 120 11.43 -12.60 4.75
N ARG A 121 12.28 -11.70 5.26
CA ARG A 121 12.76 -11.67 6.63
C ARG A 121 12.97 -10.24 7.11
N TRP A 122 13.11 -10.06 8.40
CA TRP A 122 13.57 -8.77 8.94
C TRP A 122 14.97 -8.43 8.44
N MET A 123 15.20 -7.16 8.12
CA MET A 123 16.52 -6.64 7.78
C MET A 123 17.48 -6.82 8.94
N LYS A 124 18.74 -7.17 8.65
CA LYS A 124 19.82 -7.16 9.61
C LYS A 124 20.25 -5.72 9.90
N GLU A 125 20.88 -5.48 11.05
CA GLU A 125 21.31 -4.14 11.46
C GLU A 125 22.26 -3.47 10.47
N ASN A 126 23.08 -4.25 9.78
CA ASN A 126 24.04 -3.76 8.78
C ASN A 126 23.46 -3.64 7.36
N ASP A 127 22.22 -4.03 7.12
CA ASP A 127 21.59 -3.88 5.80
C ASP A 127 21.50 -2.38 5.44
N LEU A 128 21.80 -2.05 4.17
CA LEU A 128 21.96 -0.68 3.70
C LEU A 128 20.75 0.21 4.00
N THR A 129 19.57 -0.28 3.67
CA THR A 129 18.31 0.48 3.76
C THR A 129 17.65 0.44 5.14
N ARG A 130 18.18 -0.33 6.09
CA ARG A 130 17.62 -0.41 7.44
C ARG A 130 17.56 0.95 8.15
N CYS A 131 18.48 1.85 7.85
CA CYS A 131 18.50 3.18 8.46
C CYS A 131 17.29 4.06 8.14
N PHE A 132 16.46 3.69 7.14
CA PHE A 132 15.21 4.40 6.87
C PHE A 132 14.18 4.18 7.97
N PHE A 133 14.26 3.04 8.66
CA PHE A 133 13.27 2.58 9.65
C PHE A 133 14.01 2.10 10.89
N ASP A 134 14.32 3.00 11.79
CA ASP A 134 15.11 2.69 12.98
C ASP A 134 14.26 1.97 14.04
N VAL A 135 14.02 0.68 13.81
CA VAL A 135 13.29 -0.22 14.72
C VAL A 135 14.26 -1.25 15.28
N PRO A 136 14.51 -1.26 16.61
CA PRO A 136 15.30 -2.30 17.26
C PRO A 136 14.74 -3.70 16.96
N GLN A 137 15.62 -4.69 16.73
CA GLN A 137 15.23 -6.05 16.35
C GLN A 137 14.29 -6.69 17.37
N GLU A 138 14.50 -6.46 18.66
CA GLU A 138 13.69 -7.00 19.76
C GLU A 138 12.26 -6.43 19.78
N ARG A 139 11.99 -5.33 19.10
CA ARG A 139 10.64 -4.76 18.97
C ARG A 139 9.83 -5.32 17.81
N LEU A 140 10.45 -6.13 16.96
CA LEU A 140 9.78 -6.80 15.87
C LEU A 140 9.10 -8.09 16.34
N TYR A 141 8.30 -8.69 15.50
CA TYR A 141 7.52 -9.89 15.77
C TYR A 141 7.96 -11.07 14.91
N GLU A 142 7.41 -12.24 15.19
CA GLU A 142 7.71 -13.47 14.46
C GLU A 142 7.12 -13.44 13.05
N LEU A 143 7.89 -13.93 12.06
CA LEU A 143 7.42 -14.10 10.68
C LEU A 143 7.22 -15.57 10.38
N ILE A 144 6.05 -15.90 9.82
CA ILE A 144 5.62 -17.24 9.45
C ILE A 144 5.34 -17.26 7.95
N PRO A 145 5.74 -18.31 7.21
CA PRO A 145 5.41 -18.44 5.81
C PRO A 145 3.89 -18.36 5.54
N SER A 146 3.50 -17.75 4.41
CA SER A 146 2.10 -17.74 3.99
C SER A 146 1.59 -19.17 3.77
N GLY A 147 0.35 -19.44 4.13
CA GLY A 147 -0.29 -20.76 4.06
C GLY A 147 -0.09 -21.63 5.30
N GLU A 148 0.80 -21.28 6.23
CA GLU A 148 0.99 -22.00 7.48
C GLU A 148 0.01 -21.54 8.57
N VAL A 149 -0.16 -22.36 9.62
CA VAL A 149 -1.02 -22.04 10.75
C VAL A 149 -0.31 -21.05 11.67
N LEU A 150 -0.87 -19.88 11.85
CA LEU A 150 -0.43 -18.86 12.81
C LEU A 150 -0.68 -19.29 14.26
N GLY A 151 -1.79 -19.93 14.48
CA GLY A 151 -2.29 -20.39 15.78
C GLY A 151 -3.74 -20.83 15.68
N CYS A 152 -4.37 -21.09 16.80
CA CYS A 152 -5.79 -21.41 16.86
C CYS A 152 -6.56 -20.36 17.64
N ILE A 153 -7.83 -20.16 17.30
CA ILE A 153 -8.73 -19.23 17.99
C ILE A 153 -8.80 -19.60 19.47
N THR A 154 -8.47 -18.65 20.34
CA THR A 154 -8.53 -18.84 21.79
C THR A 154 -9.97 -18.81 22.29
N LYS A 155 -10.19 -19.31 23.50
CA LYS A 155 -11.49 -19.28 24.18
C LYS A 155 -12.02 -17.84 24.31
N GLU A 156 -11.14 -16.89 24.65
CA GLU A 156 -11.49 -15.48 24.78
C GLU A 156 -11.93 -14.90 23.43
N ALA A 157 -11.17 -15.18 22.36
CA ALA A 157 -11.51 -14.73 21.02
C ALA A 157 -12.80 -15.36 20.51
N ALA A 158 -13.02 -16.66 20.78
CA ALA A 158 -14.25 -17.36 20.46
C ALA A 158 -15.48 -16.71 21.15
N ALA A 159 -15.34 -16.37 22.43
CA ALA A 159 -16.41 -15.71 23.18
C ALA A 159 -16.77 -14.32 22.64
N LEU A 160 -15.78 -13.57 22.12
CA LEU A 160 -15.99 -12.22 21.59
C LEU A 160 -16.51 -12.21 20.14
N THR A 161 -16.13 -13.18 19.33
CA THR A 161 -16.37 -13.18 17.88
C THR A 161 -17.45 -14.16 17.44
N GLY A 162 -17.76 -15.16 18.25
CA GLY A 162 -18.60 -16.30 17.88
C GLY A 162 -17.90 -17.33 16.98
N ALA A 163 -16.61 -17.15 16.69
CA ALA A 163 -15.82 -18.14 15.97
C ALA A 163 -15.59 -19.40 16.84
N PRO A 164 -15.50 -20.60 16.24
CA PRO A 164 -15.22 -21.80 17.01
C PRO A 164 -13.87 -21.73 17.73
N GLU A 165 -13.84 -22.07 19.03
CA GLU A 165 -12.59 -22.26 19.76
C GLU A 165 -11.76 -23.37 19.10
N GLY A 166 -10.44 -23.16 19.00
CA GLY A 166 -9.53 -24.12 18.36
C GLY A 166 -9.51 -24.07 16.84
N LEU A 167 -10.34 -23.22 16.20
CA LEU A 167 -10.31 -23.05 14.74
C LEU A 167 -8.93 -22.53 14.29
N PRO A 168 -8.24 -23.18 13.31
CA PRO A 168 -6.96 -22.71 12.81
C PRO A 168 -7.07 -21.34 12.16
N LEU A 169 -6.14 -20.43 12.49
CA LEU A 169 -5.91 -19.17 11.80
C LEU A 169 -4.72 -19.33 10.86
N ILE A 170 -4.94 -19.12 9.57
CA ILE A 170 -3.93 -19.31 8.51
C ILE A 170 -3.27 -17.99 8.17
N ALA A 171 -1.94 -18.02 8.01
CA ALA A 171 -1.15 -16.90 7.51
C ALA A 171 -1.49 -16.63 6.03
N THR A 172 -1.96 -15.43 5.71
CA THR A 172 -2.37 -15.05 4.34
C THR A 172 -1.50 -13.93 3.79
N GLY A 173 -2.02 -12.74 3.65
CA GLY A 173 -1.34 -11.56 3.14
C GLY A 173 -2.12 -10.29 3.39
N ALA A 174 -1.56 -9.15 3.02
CA ALA A 174 -2.28 -7.90 2.98
C ALA A 174 -3.40 -7.95 1.92
N ASP A 175 -4.32 -6.99 2.00
CA ASP A 175 -5.49 -6.86 1.12
C ASP A 175 -5.14 -7.07 -0.37
N LYS A 176 -4.16 -6.36 -0.89
CA LYS A 176 -3.74 -6.46 -2.30
C LYS A 176 -3.24 -7.86 -2.68
N ALA A 177 -2.43 -8.49 -1.84
CA ALA A 177 -1.94 -9.84 -2.11
C ALA A 177 -3.09 -10.88 -2.10
N CYS A 178 -4.09 -10.70 -1.23
CA CYS A 178 -5.28 -11.54 -1.19
C CYS A 178 -6.22 -11.28 -2.39
N GLU A 179 -6.40 -10.02 -2.80
CA GLU A 179 -7.14 -9.64 -4.02
C GLU A 179 -6.50 -10.29 -5.26
N THR A 180 -5.18 -10.20 -5.40
CA THR A 180 -4.42 -10.80 -6.51
C THR A 180 -4.64 -12.32 -6.57
N LEU A 181 -4.59 -13.01 -5.43
CA LEU A 181 -4.89 -14.43 -5.35
C LEU A 181 -6.37 -14.72 -5.69
N GLY A 182 -7.30 -13.92 -5.16
CA GLY A 182 -8.74 -14.06 -5.42
C GLY A 182 -9.10 -13.92 -6.90
N LEU A 183 -8.35 -13.10 -7.64
CA LEU A 183 -8.45 -12.96 -9.10
C LEU A 183 -7.73 -14.08 -9.87
N SER A 184 -7.21 -15.09 -9.16
CA SER A 184 -6.44 -16.21 -9.75
C SER A 184 -5.17 -15.78 -10.50
N VAL A 185 -4.54 -14.68 -10.08
CA VAL A 185 -3.22 -14.24 -10.59
C VAL A 185 -2.14 -15.03 -9.86
N ALA A 186 -1.96 -16.28 -10.31
CA ALA A 186 -1.05 -17.27 -9.75
C ALA A 186 -0.07 -17.83 -10.79
N SER A 187 0.10 -17.14 -11.93
CA SER A 187 1.01 -17.47 -13.00
C SER A 187 1.51 -16.22 -13.72
N PRO A 188 2.70 -16.25 -14.35
CA PRO A 188 3.32 -15.04 -14.95
C PRO A 188 2.57 -14.45 -16.16
N ASP A 189 1.62 -15.17 -16.73
CA ASP A 189 0.79 -14.73 -17.86
C ASP A 189 -0.46 -13.95 -17.43
N LYS A 190 -0.62 -13.71 -16.13
CA LYS A 190 -1.77 -13.01 -15.55
C LYS A 190 -1.36 -11.75 -14.81
N ALA A 191 -2.24 -10.76 -14.83
CA ALA A 191 -2.13 -9.54 -14.03
C ALA A 191 -3.49 -9.16 -13.46
N SER A 192 -3.50 -8.51 -12.31
CA SER A 192 -4.66 -7.81 -11.78
C SER A 192 -4.52 -6.32 -12.03
N ILE A 193 -5.60 -5.66 -12.44
CA ILE A 193 -5.66 -4.22 -12.60
C ILE A 193 -6.77 -3.69 -11.70
N SER A 194 -6.42 -2.75 -10.83
CA SER A 194 -7.37 -2.10 -9.93
C SER A 194 -7.59 -0.65 -10.34
N PHE A 195 -8.85 -0.26 -10.53
CA PHE A 195 -9.27 1.08 -10.90
C PHE A 195 -10.00 1.75 -9.73
N GLY A 196 -9.25 2.17 -8.73
CA GLY A 196 -9.78 2.83 -7.53
C GLY A 196 -9.28 4.27 -7.38
N THR A 197 -9.28 4.78 -6.15
CA THR A 197 -8.68 6.08 -5.80
C THR A 197 -7.25 6.18 -6.32
N SER A 198 -6.45 5.12 -6.13
CA SER A 198 -5.24 4.83 -6.89
C SER A 198 -5.55 3.76 -7.94
N SER A 199 -4.78 3.73 -9.00
CA SER A 199 -4.80 2.63 -9.97
C SER A 199 -3.54 1.82 -9.82
N THR A 200 -3.68 0.50 -9.78
CA THR A 200 -2.53 -0.42 -9.62
C THR A 200 -2.59 -1.52 -10.66
N ILE A 201 -1.42 -1.96 -11.10
CA ILE A 201 -1.24 -3.22 -11.80
C ILE A 201 -0.34 -4.12 -10.96
N GLU A 202 -0.77 -5.32 -10.69
CA GLU A 202 -0.01 -6.33 -9.96
C GLU A 202 0.11 -7.60 -10.80
N MET A 203 1.29 -8.22 -10.72
CA MET A 203 1.61 -9.45 -11.42
C MET A 203 2.06 -10.52 -10.43
N TYR A 204 2.23 -11.74 -10.92
CA TYR A 204 2.84 -12.85 -10.19
C TYR A 204 4.22 -13.16 -10.75
N THR A 205 5.19 -13.42 -9.88
CA THR A 205 6.53 -13.91 -10.29
C THR A 205 7.14 -14.82 -9.23
N GLU A 206 7.87 -15.84 -9.68
CA GLU A 206 8.71 -16.69 -8.83
C GLU A 206 10.15 -16.17 -8.71
N GLN A 207 10.50 -15.15 -9.49
CA GLN A 207 11.81 -14.50 -9.44
C GLN A 207 11.66 -13.08 -8.94
N TYR A 208 12.39 -12.73 -7.88
CA TYR A 208 12.38 -11.37 -7.36
C TYR A 208 13.03 -10.39 -8.32
N PHE A 209 12.33 -9.31 -8.61
CA PHE A 209 12.88 -8.11 -9.24
C PHE A 209 12.22 -6.85 -8.65
N GLU A 210 12.78 -5.71 -8.87
CA GLU A 210 12.19 -4.42 -8.49
C GLU A 210 11.62 -3.78 -9.75
N PRO A 211 10.28 -3.55 -9.83
CA PRO A 211 9.66 -2.93 -11.00
C PRO A 211 10.18 -1.51 -11.26
N GLN A 212 10.58 -0.83 -10.18
CA GLN A 212 11.31 0.44 -10.21
C GLN A 212 12.42 0.38 -9.17
N ALA A 213 13.49 1.14 -9.36
CA ALA A 213 14.58 1.20 -8.39
C ALA A 213 14.04 1.56 -6.98
N PHE A 214 14.38 0.74 -6.00
CA PHE A 214 13.93 0.85 -4.60
C PHE A 214 12.42 0.68 -4.35
N LEU A 215 11.65 0.29 -5.35
CA LEU A 215 10.28 -0.19 -5.17
C LEU A 215 10.31 -1.73 -5.17
N PRO A 216 10.18 -2.39 -4.02
CA PRO A 216 10.30 -3.83 -3.95
C PRO A 216 9.07 -4.52 -4.55
N SER A 217 9.27 -5.71 -5.12
CA SER A 217 8.18 -6.65 -5.28
C SER A 217 7.77 -7.18 -3.90
N TYR A 218 6.48 -7.09 -3.57
CA TYR A 218 5.98 -7.56 -2.29
C TYR A 218 5.82 -9.08 -2.27
N PRO A 219 6.02 -9.75 -1.13
CA PRO A 219 5.77 -11.17 -1.02
C PRO A 219 4.33 -11.52 -1.37
N SER A 220 4.14 -12.54 -2.20
CA SER A 220 2.83 -13.09 -2.51
C SER A 220 2.28 -13.94 -1.36
N VAL A 221 0.94 -14.12 -1.32
CA VAL A 221 0.30 -15.15 -0.50
C VAL A 221 0.75 -16.55 -0.93
N ILE A 222 1.06 -16.73 -2.21
CA ILE A 222 1.68 -17.97 -2.71
C ILE A 222 3.13 -18.02 -2.24
N ASN A 223 3.46 -19.05 -1.47
CA ASN A 223 4.81 -19.19 -0.92
C ASN A 223 5.86 -19.23 -2.06
N LYS A 224 7.04 -18.67 -1.79
CA LYS A 224 8.16 -18.53 -2.75
C LYS A 224 7.91 -17.62 -3.96
N ALA A 225 6.78 -16.91 -4.01
CA ALA A 225 6.47 -15.96 -5.08
C ALA A 225 6.38 -14.52 -4.57
N TRP A 226 6.37 -13.57 -5.49
CA TRP A 226 6.21 -12.14 -5.24
C TRP A 226 5.14 -11.54 -6.16
N ASN A 227 4.58 -10.42 -5.72
CA ASN A 227 3.68 -9.60 -6.49
C ASN A 227 4.37 -8.24 -6.76
N PRO A 228 5.04 -8.08 -7.92
CA PRO A 228 5.48 -6.76 -8.36
C PRO A 228 4.26 -5.89 -8.65
N GLU A 229 4.32 -4.64 -8.18
CA GLU A 229 3.22 -3.68 -8.27
C GLU A 229 3.72 -2.36 -8.86
N ILE A 230 2.95 -1.78 -9.77
CA ILE A 230 3.11 -0.40 -10.23
C ILE A 230 1.82 0.35 -9.89
N GLN A 231 1.95 1.56 -9.39
CA GLN A 231 0.82 2.34 -8.88
C GLN A 231 0.81 3.76 -9.43
N VAL A 232 -0.37 4.20 -9.86
CA VAL A 232 -0.70 5.62 -10.07
C VAL A 232 -1.48 6.10 -8.85
N PHE A 233 -0.87 6.93 -8.00
CA PHE A 233 -1.43 7.33 -6.69
C PHE A 233 -2.76 8.07 -6.78
N ARG A 234 -3.00 8.84 -7.83
CA ARG A 234 -4.28 9.48 -8.12
C ARG A 234 -4.82 8.92 -9.43
N GLY A 235 -5.31 7.69 -9.36
CA GLY A 235 -5.91 6.99 -10.48
C GLY A 235 -7.31 7.52 -10.81
N PHE A 236 -8.31 6.66 -10.80
CA PHE A 236 -9.68 7.03 -11.18
C PHE A 236 -10.36 8.03 -10.24
N TRP A 237 -9.78 8.33 -9.07
CA TRP A 237 -10.15 9.52 -8.29
C TRP A 237 -10.15 10.81 -9.13
N MET A 238 -9.30 10.90 -10.15
CA MET A 238 -9.25 12.06 -11.04
C MET A 238 -10.53 12.25 -11.85
N LEU A 239 -11.31 11.20 -12.10
CA LEU A 239 -12.63 11.33 -12.72
C LEU A 239 -13.61 12.06 -11.78
N SER A 240 -13.60 11.73 -10.50
CA SER A 240 -14.41 12.44 -9.49
C SER A 240 -13.97 13.90 -9.37
N TRP A 241 -12.67 14.17 -9.40
CA TRP A 241 -12.14 15.53 -9.46
C TRP A 241 -12.62 16.26 -10.71
N PHE A 242 -12.54 15.64 -11.88
CA PHE A 242 -13.01 16.23 -13.13
C PHE A 242 -14.50 16.55 -13.09
N ILE A 243 -15.32 15.63 -12.61
CA ILE A 243 -16.77 15.80 -12.48
C ILE A 243 -17.09 16.96 -11.54
N LYS A 244 -16.34 17.08 -10.44
CA LYS A 244 -16.48 18.18 -9.49
C LYS A 244 -16.20 19.54 -10.12
N GLU A 245 -15.11 19.66 -10.87
CA GLU A 245 -14.61 20.94 -11.38
C GLU A 245 -15.22 21.34 -12.74
N PHE A 246 -15.63 20.37 -13.58
CA PHE A 246 -16.06 20.61 -14.98
C PHE A 246 -17.39 19.97 -15.35
N GLY A 247 -17.98 19.16 -14.46
CA GLY A 247 -19.09 18.26 -14.78
C GLY A 247 -20.48 18.77 -14.48
N ASP A 248 -20.72 20.06 -14.16
CA ASP A 248 -22.01 20.51 -13.66
C ASP A 248 -23.18 20.24 -14.65
N LYS A 249 -22.99 20.54 -15.93
CA LYS A 249 -24.01 20.25 -16.96
C LYS A 249 -24.26 18.74 -17.12
N ASP A 250 -23.23 17.91 -16.93
CA ASP A 250 -23.37 16.46 -17.05
C ASP A 250 -24.04 15.86 -15.81
N LYS A 251 -23.85 16.46 -14.62
CA LYS A 251 -24.60 16.11 -13.41
C LYS A 251 -26.10 16.42 -13.58
N GLU A 252 -26.43 17.61 -14.08
CA GLU A 252 -27.84 17.99 -14.34
C GLU A 252 -28.52 17.07 -15.36
N GLU A 253 -27.78 16.69 -16.42
CA GLU A 253 -28.27 15.74 -17.42
C GLU A 253 -28.48 14.34 -16.85
N ALA A 254 -27.51 13.89 -16.04
CA ALA A 254 -27.54 12.60 -15.35
C ALA A 254 -28.72 12.51 -14.38
N GLU A 255 -28.96 13.55 -13.59
CA GLU A 255 -30.09 13.63 -12.66
C GLU A 255 -31.44 13.53 -13.39
N LYS A 256 -31.60 14.24 -14.51
CA LYS A 256 -32.82 14.16 -15.34
C LYS A 256 -33.07 12.78 -15.93
N LEU A 257 -32.01 12.03 -16.20
CA LEU A 257 -32.09 10.70 -16.82
C LEU A 257 -32.06 9.56 -15.78
N GLY A 258 -31.83 9.87 -14.50
CA GLY A 258 -31.72 8.87 -13.43
C GLY A 258 -30.49 7.95 -13.56
N VAL A 259 -29.38 8.47 -14.12
CA VAL A 259 -28.11 7.75 -14.30
C VAL A 259 -26.96 8.44 -13.58
N SER A 260 -25.77 7.84 -13.56
CA SER A 260 -24.59 8.51 -12.99
C SER A 260 -23.97 9.53 -13.96
N PRO A 261 -23.31 10.60 -13.45
CA PRO A 261 -22.58 11.55 -14.30
C PRO A 261 -21.51 10.85 -15.15
N GLU A 262 -20.89 9.80 -14.63
CA GLU A 262 -19.91 8.96 -15.35
C GLU A 262 -20.51 8.32 -16.59
N GLU A 263 -21.76 7.83 -16.53
CA GLU A 263 -22.42 7.23 -17.70
C GLU A 263 -22.61 8.25 -18.84
N ILE A 264 -22.98 9.48 -18.51
CA ILE A 264 -23.11 10.57 -19.49
C ILE A 264 -21.74 10.90 -20.09
N LEU A 265 -20.74 11.09 -19.24
CA LEU A 265 -19.38 11.43 -19.66
C LEU A 265 -18.76 10.30 -20.50
N ASN A 266 -18.94 9.04 -20.12
CA ASN A 266 -18.43 7.89 -20.86
C ASN A 266 -19.04 7.81 -22.27
N LYS A 267 -20.35 8.04 -22.42
CA LYS A 267 -21.01 8.07 -23.74
C LYS A 267 -20.44 9.17 -24.64
N LYS A 268 -20.18 10.37 -24.07
CA LYS A 268 -19.64 11.50 -24.82
C LYS A 268 -18.14 11.31 -25.11
N ALA A 269 -17.37 10.81 -24.17
CA ALA A 269 -15.95 10.53 -24.35
C ALA A 269 -15.69 9.37 -25.32
N ALA A 270 -16.61 8.41 -25.46
CA ALA A 270 -16.50 7.34 -26.44
C ALA A 270 -16.52 7.85 -27.90
N GLN A 271 -17.02 9.06 -28.14
CA GLN A 271 -17.01 9.71 -29.47
C GLN A 271 -15.68 10.39 -29.77
N VAL A 272 -14.84 10.64 -28.77
CA VAL A 272 -13.50 11.18 -28.96
C VAL A 272 -12.59 10.05 -29.46
N PRO A 273 -11.77 10.25 -30.51
CA PRO A 273 -10.85 9.21 -30.97
C PRO A 273 -9.81 8.81 -29.93
N ALA A 274 -9.31 7.59 -30.00
CA ALA A 274 -8.18 7.15 -29.18
C ALA A 274 -6.96 8.06 -29.40
N GLY A 275 -6.21 8.33 -28.33
CA GLY A 275 -5.12 9.30 -28.33
C GLY A 275 -5.60 10.75 -28.23
N CYS A 276 -6.92 10.98 -27.98
CA CYS A 276 -7.52 12.30 -27.72
C CYS A 276 -7.07 13.41 -28.67
N GLN A 277 -6.77 13.05 -29.94
CA GLN A 277 -6.24 13.96 -30.98
C GLN A 277 -4.99 14.73 -30.50
N GLY A 278 -4.11 14.07 -29.73
CA GLY A 278 -2.86 14.64 -29.25
C GLY A 278 -2.94 15.29 -27.85
N LEU A 279 -4.13 15.32 -27.21
CA LEU A 279 -4.22 15.77 -25.83
C LEU A 279 -3.78 14.66 -24.89
N MET A 280 -2.77 14.91 -24.09
CA MET A 280 -2.18 13.93 -23.16
C MET A 280 -2.22 14.41 -21.73
N LEU A 281 -2.48 13.49 -20.81
CA LEU A 281 -2.43 13.71 -19.37
C LEU A 281 -1.18 13.06 -18.77
N GLN A 282 -0.46 13.81 -17.94
CA GLN A 282 0.55 13.31 -17.02
C GLN A 282 -0.06 13.15 -15.63
N PRO A 283 -0.27 11.92 -15.11
CA PRO A 283 -1.13 11.67 -13.95
C PRO A 283 -0.45 11.90 -12.59
N TYR A 284 0.49 12.84 -12.46
CA TYR A 284 1.21 13.12 -11.22
C TYR A 284 0.50 14.16 -10.33
N TRP A 285 -0.82 14.01 -10.11
CA TRP A 285 -1.54 14.81 -9.10
C TRP A 285 -1.05 14.55 -7.67
N THR A 286 -0.49 13.36 -7.43
CA THR A 286 0.37 13.09 -6.28
C THR A 286 1.72 12.63 -6.83
N PRO A 287 2.83 13.28 -6.46
CA PRO A 287 4.15 12.93 -6.94
C PRO A 287 4.54 11.50 -6.58
N ASP A 288 5.31 10.86 -7.45
CA ASP A 288 5.98 9.59 -7.21
C ASP A 288 7.16 9.78 -6.23
N VAL A 289 7.50 8.74 -5.50
CA VAL A 289 8.67 8.72 -4.59
C VAL A 289 9.97 8.99 -5.35
N LEU A 290 10.10 8.50 -6.59
CA LEU A 290 11.27 8.72 -7.45
C LEU A 290 11.24 10.09 -8.13
N LYS A 291 10.07 10.70 -8.27
CA LYS A 291 9.86 12.01 -8.90
C LYS A 291 9.09 12.95 -7.96
N PRO A 292 9.64 13.27 -6.79
CA PRO A 292 8.91 13.98 -5.74
C PRO A 292 8.57 15.43 -6.07
N ASP A 293 9.12 15.98 -7.15
CA ASP A 293 8.86 17.34 -7.64
C ASP A 293 7.97 17.34 -8.90
N SER A 294 7.44 16.17 -9.30
CA SER A 294 6.53 16.09 -10.45
C SER A 294 5.14 16.58 -10.08
N TYR A 295 4.51 17.24 -11.02
CA TYR A 295 3.12 17.69 -10.93
C TYR A 295 2.32 17.14 -12.10
N GLY A 296 1.00 17.02 -11.89
CA GLY A 296 0.08 16.69 -12.98
C GLY A 296 0.08 17.78 -14.05
N ALA A 297 -0.05 17.36 -15.31
CA ALA A 297 -0.12 18.26 -16.45
C ALA A 297 -1.05 17.71 -17.51
N ILE A 298 -1.70 18.60 -18.25
CA ILE A 298 -2.43 18.27 -19.48
C ILE A 298 -1.81 19.12 -20.58
N ILE A 299 -1.34 18.47 -21.63
CA ILE A 299 -0.62 19.12 -22.73
C ILE A 299 -1.22 18.74 -24.09
N GLY A 300 -1.02 19.57 -25.10
CA GLY A 300 -1.47 19.31 -26.48
C GLY A 300 -2.81 19.94 -26.86
N PHE A 301 -3.25 20.98 -26.13
CA PHE A 301 -4.51 21.66 -26.44
C PHE A 301 -4.49 22.35 -27.82
N SER A 302 -5.61 22.29 -28.50
CA SER A 302 -5.98 23.01 -29.69
C SER A 302 -7.44 23.50 -29.58
N ASP A 303 -7.89 24.34 -30.48
CA ASP A 303 -9.21 24.98 -30.49
C ASP A 303 -10.41 24.00 -30.60
N TYR A 304 -10.18 22.80 -31.13
CA TYR A 304 -11.21 21.75 -31.24
C TYR A 304 -11.36 20.87 -30.01
N HIS A 305 -10.45 20.95 -29.04
CA HIS A 305 -10.54 20.13 -27.84
C HIS A 305 -11.69 20.61 -26.92
N THR A 306 -12.49 19.68 -26.48
CA THR A 306 -13.58 19.90 -25.53
C THR A 306 -13.29 19.27 -24.18
N LYS A 307 -14.12 19.54 -23.18
CA LYS A 307 -14.01 18.84 -21.88
C LYS A 307 -14.08 17.31 -21.98
N TYR A 308 -14.72 16.77 -23.01
CA TYR A 308 -14.78 15.32 -23.22
C TYR A 308 -13.46 14.72 -23.68
N HIS A 309 -12.66 15.50 -24.40
CA HIS A 309 -11.27 15.15 -24.70
C HIS A 309 -10.42 15.12 -23.40
N ILE A 310 -10.61 16.08 -22.48
CA ILE A 310 -9.92 16.09 -21.19
C ILE A 310 -10.34 14.85 -20.37
N TYR A 311 -11.63 14.54 -20.28
CA TYR A 311 -12.12 13.37 -19.55
C TYR A 311 -11.52 12.06 -20.10
N ARG A 312 -11.49 11.91 -21.43
CA ARG A 312 -10.87 10.75 -22.07
C ARG A 312 -9.35 10.73 -21.87
N ALA A 313 -8.67 11.87 -21.98
CA ALA A 313 -7.23 11.98 -21.73
C ALA A 313 -6.85 11.59 -20.30
N ILE A 314 -7.73 11.86 -19.31
CA ILE A 314 -7.54 11.39 -17.93
C ILE A 314 -7.54 9.85 -17.90
N ILE A 315 -8.52 9.22 -18.53
CA ILE A 315 -8.62 7.74 -18.58
C ILE A 315 -7.39 7.16 -19.28
N GLU A 316 -7.05 7.65 -20.46
CA GLU A 316 -5.92 7.15 -21.24
C GLU A 316 -4.58 7.37 -20.51
N GLY A 317 -4.36 8.56 -19.94
CA GLY A 317 -3.11 8.86 -19.20
C GLY A 317 -2.93 8.08 -17.90
N ILE A 318 -4.01 7.52 -17.33
CA ILE A 318 -3.91 6.61 -16.18
C ILE A 318 -3.62 5.19 -16.64
N CYS A 319 -4.10 4.80 -17.82
CA CYS A 319 -3.95 3.44 -18.36
C CYS A 319 -2.62 3.22 -19.10
N LEU A 320 -1.91 4.28 -19.51
CA LEU A 320 -0.62 4.24 -20.20
C LEU A 320 0.55 4.31 -19.22
#